data_7871bf8e2b72fa376c8f467860653047
#
_entry.id   7871bf8e2b72fa376c8f467860653047
#
_cell.length_a   1.000
_cell.length_b   1.000
_cell.length_c   1.000
_cell.angle_alpha   90.00
_cell.angle_beta   90.00
_cell.angle_gamma   90.00
#
_symmetry.space_group_name_H-M   'P 1'
#
loop_
_entity.id
_entity.type
_entity.pdbx_description
1 polymer ?
#
loop_
_entity_poly.entity_id
_entity_poly.type
_entity_poly.pdbx_seq_one_letter_code
_entity_poly.pdbx_strand_id
1 'polypeptide(L)'
;MDSTYRDNNLQFLSGGGEMGALTRAKDWSQTSLGEPASWPQSLRSTLSIVLNSRFPMFLWWSSESICFYNDAYRPSLGENGKHPDILGMPAEQAWPEIWDTIKPLIDQVMSGGDAVYFEDQLIPIFRNGKMEDVYWTFSYSPVIDESGNISGV
;
A
#
# COMPACT_ATOMS: atom_id res chain seq x y z
N MET A 1 -19.72 -25.39 -14.13
CA MET A 1 -18.29 -25.13 -14.24
C MET A 1 -17.77 -24.73 -12.90
N ASP A 2 -16.98 -25.58 -12.42
CA ASP A 2 -16.57 -25.58 -11.04
C ASP A 2 -15.61 -24.43 -10.76
N SER A 3 -16.04 -23.46 -10.00
CA SER A 3 -15.21 -22.37 -9.47
C SER A 3 -14.26 -22.84 -8.35
N THR A 4 -14.04 -24.14 -8.24
CA THR A 4 -13.25 -24.77 -7.19
C THR A 4 -11.75 -24.83 -7.48
N TYR A 5 -11.32 -24.45 -8.66
CA TYR A 5 -9.92 -24.10 -8.88
C TYR A 5 -9.72 -22.62 -8.56
N ARG A 6 -10.06 -22.25 -7.34
CA ARG A 6 -9.44 -21.08 -6.77
C ARG A 6 -7.97 -21.44 -6.63
N ASP A 7 -7.21 -20.86 -7.49
CA ASP A 7 -5.77 -20.96 -7.48
C ASP A 7 -5.30 -20.80 -6.03
N ASN A 8 -4.82 -21.86 -5.40
CA ASN A 8 -4.36 -21.83 -4.01
C ASN A 8 -3.32 -20.74 -3.79
N ASN A 9 -2.67 -20.30 -4.88
CA ASN A 9 -1.70 -19.22 -4.87
C ASN A 9 -2.28 -17.82 -4.64
N LEU A 10 -3.61 -17.65 -4.71
CA LEU A 10 -4.26 -16.35 -4.54
C LEU A 10 -5.04 -16.23 -3.22
N GLN A 11 -5.01 -17.23 -2.36
CA GLN A 11 -5.74 -17.18 -1.08
C GLN A 11 -5.27 -16.09 -0.13
N PHE A 12 -4.03 -15.62 -0.27
CA PHE A 12 -3.52 -14.48 0.49
C PHE A 12 -4.29 -13.19 0.23
N LEU A 13 -5.04 -13.10 -0.87
CA LEU A 13 -5.93 -11.98 -1.19
C LEU A 13 -7.36 -12.20 -0.69
N SER A 14 -7.62 -13.26 0.06
CA SER A 14 -8.96 -13.56 0.60
C SER A 14 -9.36 -12.56 1.67
N GLY A 15 -10.64 -12.27 1.74
CA GLY A 15 -11.17 -11.33 2.73
C GLY A 15 -10.81 -9.88 2.40
N GLY A 16 -10.52 -9.08 3.43
CA GLY A 16 -10.08 -7.70 3.28
C GLY A 16 -11.15 -6.70 2.85
N GLY A 17 -12.43 -7.08 2.87
CA GLY A 17 -13.54 -6.18 2.57
C GLY A 17 -13.50 -5.60 1.16
N GLU A 18 -13.84 -4.33 1.03
CA GLU A 18 -13.84 -3.62 -0.27
C GLU A 18 -12.45 -3.59 -0.89
N MET A 19 -11.43 -3.24 -0.12
CA MET A 19 -10.06 -3.18 -0.65
C MET A 19 -9.53 -4.55 -1.03
N GLY A 20 -9.90 -5.59 -0.31
CA GLY A 20 -9.61 -6.97 -0.72
C GLY A 20 -10.22 -7.29 -2.08
N ALA A 21 -11.49 -6.94 -2.29
CA ALA A 21 -12.20 -7.14 -3.55
C ALA A 21 -11.55 -6.35 -4.70
N LEU A 22 -11.24 -5.08 -4.47
CA LEU A 22 -10.57 -4.23 -5.47
C LEU A 22 -9.18 -4.76 -5.84
N THR A 23 -8.43 -5.22 -4.86
CA THR A 23 -7.10 -5.79 -5.09
C THR A 23 -7.17 -7.07 -5.92
N ARG A 24 -8.15 -7.94 -5.65
CA ARG A 24 -8.38 -9.15 -6.45
C ARG A 24 -8.83 -8.84 -7.88
N ALA A 25 -9.66 -7.81 -8.06
CA ALA A 25 -10.25 -7.48 -9.35
C ALA A 25 -9.32 -6.70 -10.29
N LYS A 26 -8.27 -6.07 -9.74
CA LYS A 26 -7.35 -5.26 -10.55
C LYS A 26 -6.54 -6.14 -11.50
N ASP A 27 -6.37 -5.66 -12.73
CA ASP A 27 -5.43 -6.26 -13.70
C ASP A 27 -3.99 -5.83 -13.38
N TRP A 28 -3.30 -6.64 -12.58
CA TRP A 28 -1.92 -6.38 -12.18
C TRP A 28 -0.90 -6.64 -13.28
N SER A 29 -1.29 -7.31 -14.37
CA SER A 29 -0.41 -7.52 -15.52
C SER A 29 0.02 -6.19 -16.18
N GLN A 30 -0.74 -5.14 -15.98
CA GLN A 30 -0.44 -3.78 -16.47
C GLN A 30 0.49 -3.00 -15.53
N THR A 31 0.89 -3.59 -14.43
CA THR A 31 1.81 -2.99 -13.46
C THR A 31 3.17 -3.67 -13.52
N SER A 32 4.20 -3.03 -12.96
CA SER A 32 5.55 -3.62 -12.86
C SER A 32 5.60 -4.86 -11.95
N LEU A 33 4.59 -5.08 -11.12
CA LEU A 33 4.52 -6.26 -10.25
C LEU A 33 4.11 -7.53 -10.99
N GLY A 34 3.41 -7.40 -12.11
CA GLY A 34 2.87 -8.56 -12.84
C GLY A 34 1.75 -9.26 -12.08
N GLU A 35 1.37 -10.43 -12.55
CA GLU A 35 0.27 -11.22 -12.01
C GLU A 35 0.50 -11.60 -10.54
N PRO A 36 -0.53 -11.52 -9.68
CA PRO A 36 -0.41 -11.85 -8.25
C PRO A 36 0.13 -13.24 -7.95
N ALA A 37 -0.11 -14.21 -8.83
CA ALA A 37 0.42 -15.57 -8.67
C ALA A 37 1.95 -15.63 -8.68
N SER A 38 2.62 -14.65 -9.27
CA SER A 38 4.07 -14.55 -9.35
C SER A 38 4.70 -13.73 -8.21
N TRP A 39 3.88 -13.11 -7.36
CA TRP A 39 4.39 -12.25 -6.29
C TRP A 39 5.19 -13.03 -5.26
N PRO A 40 6.29 -12.45 -4.72
CA PRO A 40 7.08 -13.13 -3.70
C PRO A 40 6.28 -13.35 -2.42
N GLN A 41 6.67 -14.35 -1.65
CA GLN A 41 5.97 -14.71 -0.40
C GLN A 41 5.95 -13.55 0.61
N SER A 42 7.01 -12.75 0.66
CA SER A 42 7.06 -11.57 1.53
C SER A 42 5.95 -10.56 1.21
N LEU A 43 5.69 -10.29 -0.07
CA LEU A 43 4.58 -9.43 -0.48
C LEU A 43 3.24 -10.08 -0.15
N ARG A 44 3.09 -11.37 -0.43
CA ARG A 44 1.85 -12.11 -0.14
C ARG A 44 1.48 -12.07 1.34
N SER A 45 2.43 -12.39 2.19
CA SER A 45 2.20 -12.42 3.64
C SER A 45 1.90 -11.02 4.19
N THR A 46 2.68 -10.02 3.77
CA THR A 46 2.47 -8.63 4.19
C THR A 46 1.11 -8.12 3.75
N LEU A 47 0.74 -8.37 2.51
CA LEU A 47 -0.53 -7.89 1.97
C LEU A 47 -1.73 -8.58 2.63
N SER A 48 -1.62 -9.86 2.96
CA SER A 48 -2.64 -10.56 3.71
C SER A 48 -2.88 -9.92 5.08
N ILE A 49 -1.82 -9.53 5.78
CA ILE A 49 -1.91 -8.82 7.06
C ILE A 49 -2.55 -7.44 6.86
N VAL A 50 -2.05 -6.68 5.89
CA VAL A 50 -2.56 -5.32 5.59
C VAL A 50 -4.06 -5.35 5.31
N LEU A 51 -4.49 -6.19 4.37
CA LEU A 51 -5.90 -6.24 3.95
C LEU A 51 -6.86 -6.66 5.05
N ASN A 52 -6.43 -7.53 5.97
CA ASN A 52 -7.28 -8.05 7.03
C ASN A 52 -7.15 -7.31 8.36
N SER A 53 -6.23 -6.34 8.46
CA SER A 53 -6.10 -5.52 9.66
C SER A 53 -7.27 -4.55 9.80
N ARG A 54 -7.71 -4.32 11.03
CA ARG A 54 -8.69 -3.28 11.36
C ARG A 54 -8.03 -1.93 11.68
N PHE A 55 -6.72 -1.89 11.74
CA PHE A 55 -5.97 -0.64 11.83
C PHE A 55 -5.66 -0.10 10.44
N PRO A 56 -5.67 1.23 10.25
CA PRO A 56 -5.26 1.84 9.00
C PRO A 56 -3.84 1.43 8.64
N MET A 57 -3.67 0.83 7.47
CA MET A 57 -2.37 0.41 6.97
C MET A 57 -2.23 0.76 5.50
N PHE A 58 -1.04 1.23 5.14
CA PHE A 58 -0.66 1.52 3.77
C PHE A 58 0.67 0.83 3.49
N LEU A 59 0.78 0.16 2.36
CA LEU A 59 1.99 -0.54 1.94
C LEU A 59 2.51 0.09 0.66
N TRP A 60 3.80 0.41 0.63
CA TRP A 60 4.54 0.77 -0.57
C TRP A 60 5.51 -0.35 -0.90
N TRP A 61 5.34 -0.96 -2.06
CA TRP A 61 6.14 -2.10 -2.46
C TRP A 61 7.07 -1.77 -3.61
N SER A 62 8.28 -2.32 -3.59
CA SER A 62 9.35 -2.16 -4.58
C SER A 62 9.99 -0.76 -4.61
N SER A 63 10.99 -0.59 -5.47
CA SER A 63 11.66 0.70 -5.67
C SER A 63 10.73 1.78 -6.24
N GLU A 64 9.61 1.37 -6.86
CA GLU A 64 8.58 2.29 -7.36
C GLU A 64 7.56 2.68 -6.30
N SER A 65 7.61 2.05 -5.13
CA SER A 65 6.64 2.26 -4.04
C SER A 65 5.19 2.09 -4.51
N ILE A 66 4.89 0.93 -5.07
CA ILE A 66 3.55 0.59 -5.53
C ILE A 66 2.59 0.55 -4.35
N CYS A 67 1.48 1.24 -4.46
CA CYS A 67 0.55 1.50 -3.36
C CYS A 67 -0.46 0.37 -3.15
N PHE A 68 -0.58 -0.06 -1.90
CA PHE A 68 -1.67 -0.89 -1.39
C PHE A 68 -2.19 -0.28 -0.08
N TYR A 69 -3.47 -0.44 0.20
CA TYR A 69 -4.06 0.02 1.46
C TYR A 69 -5.31 -0.80 1.80
N ASN A 70 -5.72 -0.70 3.05
CA ASN A 70 -6.87 -1.45 3.55
C ASN A 70 -8.11 -0.58 3.75
N ASP A 71 -9.22 -1.23 4.08
CA ASP A 71 -10.50 -0.55 4.33
C ASP A 71 -10.42 0.46 5.47
N ALA A 72 -9.64 0.15 6.52
CA ALA A 72 -9.48 1.06 7.65
C ALA A 72 -8.71 2.34 7.28
N TYR A 73 -7.84 2.29 6.28
CA TYR A 73 -7.11 3.45 5.78
C TYR A 73 -7.96 4.30 4.80
N ARG A 74 -8.87 3.67 4.07
CA ARG A 74 -9.66 4.33 3.02
C ARG A 74 -10.30 5.66 3.45
N PRO A 75 -10.91 5.77 4.65
CA PRO A 75 -11.49 7.05 5.08
C PRO A 75 -10.51 8.22 5.11
N SER A 76 -9.22 7.95 5.36
CA SER A 76 -8.18 8.98 5.37
C SER A 76 -7.94 9.61 3.99
N LEU A 77 -8.33 8.92 2.91
CA LEU A 77 -8.21 9.42 1.53
C LEU A 77 -9.34 10.36 1.15
N GLY A 78 -10.42 10.42 1.94
CA GLY A 78 -11.59 11.24 1.65
C GLY A 78 -12.34 10.81 0.41
N GLU A 79 -13.15 11.71 -0.12
CA GLU A 79 -13.94 11.52 -1.34
C GLU A 79 -13.36 12.34 -2.49
N ASN A 80 -13.69 11.94 -3.74
CA ASN A 80 -13.34 12.67 -4.95
C ASN A 80 -11.86 13.01 -5.07
N GLY A 81 -11.01 12.00 -5.08
CA GLY A 81 -9.58 12.21 -5.22
C GLY A 81 -8.83 10.93 -5.51
N LYS A 82 -8.29 10.33 -4.49
CA LYS A 82 -7.30 9.26 -4.64
C LYS A 82 -7.91 7.87 -4.76
N HIS A 83 -8.91 7.55 -3.97
CA HIS A 83 -9.53 6.23 -3.98
C HIS A 83 -10.55 6.10 -5.12
N PRO A 84 -10.57 5.02 -5.89
CA PRO A 84 -9.70 3.83 -5.81
C PRO A 84 -8.46 3.88 -6.71
N ASP A 85 -8.23 4.96 -7.44
CA ASP A 85 -7.27 5.01 -8.54
C ASP A 85 -5.83 4.79 -8.10
N ILE A 86 -5.49 5.16 -6.86
CA ILE A 86 -4.11 5.01 -6.36
C ILE A 86 -3.71 3.57 -6.05
N LEU A 87 -4.66 2.64 -5.96
CA LEU A 87 -4.33 1.23 -5.75
C LEU A 87 -3.48 0.73 -6.91
N GLY A 88 -2.28 0.23 -6.62
CA GLY A 88 -1.36 -0.26 -7.63
C GLY A 88 -0.58 0.82 -8.37
N MET A 89 -0.74 2.07 -7.99
CA MET A 89 -0.04 3.22 -8.58
C MET A 89 1.31 3.43 -7.87
N PRO A 90 2.37 3.86 -8.58
CA PRO A 90 3.58 4.34 -7.92
C PRO A 90 3.29 5.52 -6.99
N ALA A 91 3.96 5.56 -5.84
CA ALA A 91 3.69 6.58 -4.83
C ALA A 91 3.88 8.02 -5.33
N GLU A 92 4.87 8.26 -6.19
CA GLU A 92 5.11 9.57 -6.78
C GLU A 92 3.89 10.08 -7.55
N GLN A 93 3.19 9.17 -8.24
CA GLN A 93 1.96 9.50 -8.98
C GLN A 93 0.74 9.59 -8.06
N ALA A 94 0.70 8.77 -7.01
CA ALA A 94 -0.42 8.75 -6.07
C ALA A 94 -0.41 9.95 -5.12
N TRP A 95 0.77 10.41 -4.74
CA TRP A 95 0.98 11.44 -3.72
C TRP A 95 1.86 12.61 -4.22
N PRO A 96 1.58 13.19 -5.39
CA PRO A 96 2.46 14.23 -5.94
C PRO A 96 2.54 15.47 -5.05
N GLU A 97 1.48 15.80 -4.32
CA GLU A 97 1.40 16.95 -3.44
C GLU A 97 2.29 16.84 -2.19
N ILE A 98 2.67 15.63 -1.79
CA ILE A 98 3.51 15.39 -0.60
C ILE A 98 4.75 14.55 -0.91
N TRP A 99 5.03 14.28 -2.18
CA TRP A 99 6.14 13.41 -2.56
C TRP A 99 7.48 13.87 -1.98
N ASP A 100 7.75 15.17 -2.02
CA ASP A 100 8.98 15.76 -1.47
C ASP A 100 9.08 15.57 0.07
N THR A 101 7.94 15.41 0.74
CA THR A 101 7.89 15.17 2.19
C THR A 101 8.07 13.70 2.53
N ILE A 102 7.38 12.79 1.82
CA ILE A 102 7.36 11.36 2.17
C ILE A 102 8.51 10.57 1.55
N LYS A 103 9.01 10.97 0.38
CA LYS A 103 10.10 10.26 -0.28
C LYS A 103 11.34 10.08 0.60
N PRO A 104 11.86 11.13 1.28
CA PRO A 104 13.02 10.97 2.15
C PRO A 104 12.80 9.98 3.29
N LEU A 105 11.57 9.90 3.82
CA LEU A 105 11.21 8.96 4.88
C LEU A 105 11.17 7.52 4.36
N ILE A 106 10.58 7.33 3.19
CA ILE A 106 10.55 6.01 2.53
C ILE A 106 11.98 5.57 2.21
N ASP A 107 12.80 6.45 1.63
CA ASP A 107 14.18 6.16 1.25
C ASP A 107 15.03 5.79 2.47
N GLN A 108 14.84 6.47 3.59
CA GLN A 108 15.52 6.14 4.85
C GLN A 108 15.25 4.70 5.27
N VAL A 109 14.01 4.28 5.25
CA VAL A 109 13.60 2.92 5.63
C VAL A 109 14.10 1.92 4.59
N MET A 110 13.92 2.21 3.31
CA MET A 110 14.34 1.33 2.21
C MET A 110 15.85 1.11 2.15
N SER A 111 16.66 2.08 2.57
CA SER A 111 18.11 1.97 2.60
C SER A 111 18.66 1.27 3.84
N GLY A 112 17.81 0.75 4.71
CA GLY A 112 18.21 0.04 5.92
C GLY A 112 18.39 0.93 7.14
N GLY A 113 17.90 2.16 7.08
CA GLY A 113 17.83 3.05 8.24
C GLY A 113 16.76 2.61 9.25
N ASP A 114 16.73 3.28 10.39
CA ASP A 114 15.73 3.00 11.42
C ASP A 114 14.32 3.32 10.91
N ALA A 115 13.33 2.59 11.42
CA ALA A 115 11.93 2.94 11.24
C ALA A 115 11.66 4.36 11.71
N VAL A 116 10.78 5.07 11.01
CA VAL A 116 10.39 6.42 11.42
C VAL A 116 9.09 6.37 12.21
N TYR A 117 8.95 7.29 13.15
CA TYR A 117 7.75 7.48 13.95
C TYR A 117 7.49 8.97 14.14
N PHE A 118 6.25 9.39 13.89
CA PHE A 118 5.81 10.76 14.08
C PHE A 118 4.45 10.79 14.77
N GLU A 119 4.28 11.75 15.68
CA GLU A 119 3.00 12.04 16.32
C GLU A 119 2.49 13.40 15.85
N ASP A 120 1.19 13.45 15.54
CA ASP A 120 0.49 14.67 15.15
C ASP A 120 1.22 15.50 14.08
N GLN A 121 1.86 14.81 13.14
CA GLN A 121 2.62 15.43 12.06
C GLN A 121 1.66 16.01 11.01
N LEU A 122 1.79 17.31 10.77
CA LEU A 122 1.05 17.96 9.67
C LEU A 122 1.63 17.52 8.33
N ILE A 123 0.83 16.81 7.55
CA ILE A 123 1.11 16.50 6.16
C ILE A 123 -0.19 16.76 5.38
N PRO A 124 -0.32 17.91 4.72
CA PRO A 124 -1.51 18.22 3.92
C PRO A 124 -1.62 17.27 2.74
N ILE A 125 -2.84 16.84 2.44
CA ILE A 125 -3.08 15.98 1.27
C ILE A 125 -4.24 16.51 0.44
N PHE A 126 -4.26 16.16 -0.83
CA PHE A 126 -5.39 16.41 -1.70
C PHE A 126 -6.46 15.34 -1.48
N ARG A 127 -7.60 15.76 -0.97
CA ARG A 127 -8.80 14.94 -0.78
C ARG A 127 -10.04 15.82 -0.72
N ASN A 128 -11.21 15.23 -0.96
CA ASN A 128 -12.47 15.97 -0.97
C ASN A 128 -12.46 17.17 -1.94
N GLY A 129 -11.71 17.03 -3.05
CA GLY A 129 -11.60 18.03 -4.10
C GLY A 129 -10.70 19.23 -3.78
N LYS A 130 -9.93 19.20 -2.70
CA LYS A 130 -9.05 20.30 -2.27
C LYS A 130 -7.87 19.82 -1.44
N MET A 131 -6.89 20.71 -1.26
CA MET A 131 -5.83 20.47 -0.27
C MET A 131 -6.40 20.68 1.14
N GLU A 132 -6.20 19.68 2.00
CA GLU A 132 -6.62 19.73 3.40
C GLU A 132 -5.43 19.50 4.32
N ASP A 133 -5.39 20.25 5.42
CA ASP A 133 -4.46 19.99 6.51
C ASP A 133 -4.87 18.72 7.25
N VAL A 134 -3.98 17.75 7.30
CA VAL A 134 -4.20 16.50 8.00
C VAL A 134 -3.03 16.24 8.95
N TYR A 135 -3.37 15.88 10.18
CA TYR A 135 -2.39 15.52 11.20
C TYR A 135 -2.32 13.99 11.32
N TRP A 136 -1.12 13.45 11.19
CA TRP A 136 -0.89 12.01 11.14
C TRP A 136 -0.03 11.57 12.30
N THR A 137 -0.43 10.48 12.94
CA THR A 137 0.46 9.68 13.79
C THR A 137 0.73 8.38 13.05
N PHE A 138 1.99 8.14 12.73
CA PHE A 138 2.35 7.02 11.87
C PHE A 138 3.76 6.50 12.12
N SER A 139 3.99 5.28 11.70
CA SER A 139 5.31 4.67 11.64
C SER A 139 5.52 4.05 10.26
N TYR A 140 6.69 4.27 9.69
CA TYR A 140 7.15 3.56 8.49
C TYR A 140 8.18 2.51 8.92
N SER A 141 7.89 1.26 8.60
CA SER A 141 8.70 0.11 8.98
C SER A 141 9.09 -0.71 7.77
N PRO A 142 10.28 -1.32 7.74
CA PRO A 142 10.72 -2.10 6.59
C PRO A 142 9.99 -3.43 6.48
N VAL A 143 9.71 -3.84 5.24
CA VAL A 143 9.38 -5.22 4.93
C VAL A 143 10.61 -5.91 4.36
N ILE A 144 11.11 -6.90 5.08
CA ILE A 144 12.31 -7.66 4.71
C ILE A 144 11.85 -8.88 3.90
N ASP A 145 12.41 -9.05 2.70
CA ASP A 145 12.05 -10.14 1.82
C ASP A 145 12.83 -11.44 2.12
N GLU A 146 12.59 -12.47 1.31
CA GLU A 146 13.19 -13.80 1.45
C GLU A 146 14.71 -13.78 1.33
N SER A 147 15.27 -12.79 0.64
CA SER A 147 16.71 -12.62 0.43
C SER A 147 17.38 -11.78 1.53
N GLY A 148 16.60 -11.28 2.50
CA GLY A 148 17.09 -10.36 3.53
C GLY A 148 17.18 -8.91 3.09
N ASN A 149 16.65 -8.56 1.92
CA ASN A 149 16.60 -7.19 1.42
C ASN A 149 15.30 -6.51 1.87
N ILE A 150 15.35 -5.18 1.97
CA ILE A 150 14.14 -4.39 2.22
C ILE A 150 13.46 -4.14 0.86
N SER A 151 12.25 -4.65 0.71
CA SER A 151 11.50 -4.56 -0.54
C SER A 151 10.23 -3.71 -0.43
N GLY A 152 9.88 -3.26 0.75
CA GLY A 152 8.70 -2.43 0.99
C GLY A 152 8.74 -1.70 2.35
N VAL A 153 7.76 -0.84 2.50
CA VAL A 153 7.55 -0.02 3.70
C VAL A 153 6.09 -0.06 4.10
#